data_7b29025cd7b228b14fefd1f11c4d489c
#
_entry.id   7b29025cd7b228b14fefd1f11c4d489c
#
_cell.length_a   1.000
_cell.length_b   1.000
_cell.length_c   1.000
_cell.angle_alpha   90.00
_cell.angle_beta   90.00
_cell.angle_gamma   90.00
#
_symmetry.space_group_name_H-M   'P 1'
#
loop_
_entity.id
_entity.type
_entity.pdbx_description
1 polymer ?
#
loop_
_entity_poly.entity_id
_entity_poly.type
_entity_poly.pdbx_seq_one_letter_code
_entity_poly.pdbx_strand_id
1 'polypeptide(L)'
;MQTIETPILLLTGYLGSGKTTLVNHILSNQKGIKFAVIVNDIGEINIDASLIQKGGIVGKKDESLVALQNGCICCTLKMDLIEQLTEIMKMQRFDYIVIEASGICEPEPIARTICSIPRMEEKYRENGVGKLDCIVTVVDALRMQSEFACGEKLTKENIDDEDIENLLIQQIEFCNIVLLNKASEVSDDERRKLRHIIEHLRPGAEIIECNYAEVDLNKIIHPGLEGDVPVHQGGDIWRSMLHEVFWNIIENYPFDD
;
A
#
# COMPACT_ATOMS: atom_id res chain seq x y z
N MET A 1 20.63 -21.36 6.64
CA MET A 1 19.66 -20.70 7.53
C MET A 1 18.52 -20.21 6.68
N GLN A 2 17.28 -20.44 7.07
CA GLN A 2 16.12 -19.91 6.35
C GLN A 2 16.07 -18.40 6.63
N THR A 3 16.05 -17.58 5.59
CA THR A 3 15.96 -16.12 5.75
C THR A 3 14.56 -15.80 6.30
N ILE A 4 14.49 -15.02 7.37
CA ILE A 4 13.21 -14.54 7.91
C ILE A 4 12.62 -13.56 6.89
N GLU A 5 11.40 -13.83 6.44
CA GLU A 5 10.64 -12.94 5.56
C GLU A 5 9.53 -12.27 6.38
N THR A 6 9.49 -10.93 6.37
CA THR A 6 8.41 -10.16 7.00
C THR A 6 7.54 -9.56 5.90
N PRO A 7 6.23 -9.84 5.87
CA PRO A 7 5.34 -9.34 4.84
C PRO A 7 5.17 -7.82 4.93
N ILE A 8 5.06 -7.17 3.77
CA ILE A 8 4.89 -5.73 3.60
C ILE A 8 3.61 -5.44 2.84
N LEU A 9 2.74 -4.61 3.42
CA LEU A 9 1.64 -3.95 2.72
C LEU A 9 2.13 -2.59 2.22
N LEU A 10 2.05 -2.35 0.92
CA LEU A 10 2.21 -1.02 0.33
C LEU A 10 0.83 -0.38 0.16
N LEU A 11 0.58 0.70 0.87
CA LEU A 11 -0.66 1.45 0.83
C LEU A 11 -0.49 2.72 0.00
N THR A 12 -1.25 2.84 -1.06
CA THR A 12 -1.23 3.98 -1.99
C THR A 12 -2.61 4.59 -2.16
N GLY A 13 -2.70 5.64 -2.95
CA GLY A 13 -3.94 6.35 -3.24
C GLY A 13 -3.78 7.85 -3.07
N TYR A 14 -4.57 8.61 -3.78
CA TYR A 14 -4.47 10.06 -3.83
C TYR A 14 -4.74 10.75 -2.48
N LEU A 15 -4.39 12.03 -2.38
CA LEU A 15 -4.57 12.83 -1.16
C LEU A 15 -6.03 12.83 -0.69
N GLY A 16 -6.26 12.61 0.61
CA GLY A 16 -7.59 12.60 1.21
C GLY A 16 -8.44 11.37 0.92
N SER A 17 -7.91 10.35 0.24
CA SER A 17 -8.65 9.12 -0.07
C SER A 17 -9.00 8.27 1.14
N GLY A 18 -8.25 8.40 2.26
CA GLY A 18 -8.50 7.65 3.49
C GLY A 18 -7.38 6.69 3.87
N LYS A 19 -6.16 6.83 3.31
CA LYS A 19 -5.00 5.98 3.63
C LYS A 19 -4.69 5.96 5.13
N THR A 20 -4.50 7.13 5.73
CA THR A 20 -4.21 7.27 7.16
C THR A 20 -5.33 6.72 8.04
N THR A 21 -6.59 6.82 7.58
CA THR A 21 -7.73 6.19 8.27
C THR A 21 -7.59 4.68 8.27
N LEU A 22 -7.22 4.08 7.13
CA LEU A 22 -6.96 2.65 7.03
C LEU A 22 -5.78 2.22 7.92
N VAL A 23 -4.69 2.98 7.94
CA VAL A 23 -3.55 2.71 8.84
C VAL A 23 -4.01 2.69 10.30
N ASN A 24 -4.85 3.63 10.73
CA ASN A 24 -5.41 3.65 12.07
C ASN A 24 -6.28 2.42 12.36
N HIS A 25 -7.07 1.93 11.40
CA HIS A 25 -7.84 0.69 11.53
C HIS A 25 -6.92 -0.53 11.66
N ILE A 26 -5.86 -0.61 10.86
CA ILE A 26 -4.85 -1.67 10.94
C ILE A 26 -4.20 -1.68 12.33
N LEU A 27 -3.79 -0.53 12.84
CA LEU A 27 -3.14 -0.40 14.15
C LEU A 27 -4.10 -0.69 15.32
N SER A 28 -5.40 -0.43 15.14
CA SER A 28 -6.41 -0.73 16.16
C SER A 28 -6.84 -2.20 16.18
N ASN A 29 -6.24 -3.04 15.34
CA ASN A 29 -6.61 -4.46 15.27
C ASN A 29 -6.42 -5.15 16.63
N GLN A 30 -7.36 -6.04 16.96
CA GLN A 30 -7.34 -6.82 18.20
C GLN A 30 -6.77 -8.23 18.01
N LYS A 31 -6.15 -8.52 16.86
CA LYS A 31 -5.66 -9.87 16.53
C LYS A 31 -4.28 -10.18 17.11
N GLY A 32 -3.67 -9.21 17.80
CA GLY A 32 -2.34 -9.38 18.40
C GLY A 32 -1.18 -9.32 17.39
N ILE A 33 -1.43 -8.99 16.12
CA ILE A 33 -0.39 -8.79 15.10
C ILE A 33 0.36 -7.50 15.42
N LYS A 34 1.67 -7.57 15.47
CA LYS A 34 2.54 -6.42 15.72
C LYS A 34 2.95 -5.77 14.41
N PHE A 35 2.47 -4.56 14.17
CA PHE A 35 2.76 -3.81 12.96
C PHE A 35 3.89 -2.81 13.18
N ALA A 36 4.80 -2.73 12.20
CA ALA A 36 5.63 -1.54 11.98
C ALA A 36 4.97 -0.71 10.89
N VAL A 37 4.96 0.60 11.05
CA VAL A 37 4.39 1.52 10.04
C VAL A 37 5.43 2.53 9.62
N ILE A 38 5.68 2.61 8.31
CA ILE A 38 6.45 3.67 7.66
C ILE A 38 5.44 4.62 7.02
N VAL A 39 5.39 5.86 7.50
CA VAL A 39 4.54 6.90 6.92
C VAL A 39 5.41 7.84 6.12
N ASN A 40 5.08 8.01 4.85
CA ASN A 40 5.80 8.89 3.95
C ASN A 40 4.90 10.02 3.48
N ASP A 41 4.97 11.15 4.15
CA ASP A 41 4.28 12.35 3.72
C ASP A 41 5.26 13.45 3.31
N ILE A 42 5.03 14.01 2.11
CA ILE A 42 5.80 15.12 1.56
C ILE A 42 5.07 16.40 1.93
N GLY A 43 5.65 17.13 2.84
CA GLY A 43 5.31 18.54 3.03
C GLY A 43 4.22 18.82 4.06
N GLU A 44 4.57 19.70 4.94
CA GLU A 44 3.78 20.36 5.97
C GLU A 44 3.32 19.51 7.16
N ILE A 45 4.15 19.61 8.22
CA ILE A 45 3.73 19.39 9.61
C ILE A 45 3.05 18.03 9.85
N ASN A 46 3.78 17.10 10.32
CA ASN A 46 3.43 15.93 11.16
C ASN A 46 1.97 15.80 11.68
N ILE A 47 0.98 16.12 10.84
CA ILE A 47 -0.43 16.01 11.21
C ILE A 47 -0.78 14.52 11.29
N ASP A 48 -0.27 13.70 10.37
CA ASP A 48 -0.63 12.29 10.29
C ASP A 48 0.02 11.45 11.39
N ALA A 49 1.30 11.65 11.68
CA ALA A 49 1.92 11.01 12.84
C ALA A 49 1.26 11.45 14.17
N SER A 50 0.80 12.71 14.26
CA SER A 50 0.07 13.20 15.41
C SER A 50 -1.40 12.71 15.45
N LEU A 51 -2.01 12.42 14.30
CA LEU A 51 -3.33 11.79 14.20
C LEU A 51 -3.27 10.30 14.55
N ILE A 52 -2.25 9.61 14.09
CA ILE A 52 -1.94 8.24 14.52
C ILE A 52 -1.71 8.21 16.03
N GLN A 53 -0.97 9.19 16.59
CA GLN A 53 -0.76 9.32 18.02
C GLN A 53 -1.99 9.83 18.79
N LYS A 54 -2.83 10.70 18.21
CA LYS A 54 -4.04 11.26 18.85
C LYS A 54 -5.28 10.41 18.66
N GLY A 55 -5.28 9.45 17.74
CA GLY A 55 -6.40 8.52 17.49
C GLY A 55 -6.73 7.55 18.64
N GLY A 56 -6.25 7.85 19.84
CA GLY A 56 -6.82 7.26 21.07
C GLY A 56 -6.21 5.93 21.51
N ILE A 57 -5.16 5.45 20.87
CA ILE A 57 -4.50 4.19 21.29
C ILE A 57 -3.21 4.45 22.07
N VAL A 58 -2.83 5.71 22.29
CA VAL A 58 -1.70 6.10 23.15
C VAL A 58 -2.17 6.29 24.60
N GLY A 59 -2.75 5.25 25.18
CA GLY A 59 -3.09 5.20 26.61
C GLY A 59 -2.19 4.29 27.44
N LYS A 60 -1.28 3.57 26.81
CA LYS A 60 -0.18 2.83 27.44
C LYS A 60 0.99 2.87 26.46
N LYS A 61 2.23 2.93 26.98
CA LYS A 61 3.46 2.74 26.20
C LYS A 61 3.37 1.39 25.47
N ASP A 62 2.68 1.35 24.35
CA ASP A 62 2.63 0.16 23.50
C ASP A 62 3.85 0.23 22.60
N GLU A 63 4.78 -0.68 22.83
CA GLU A 63 6.02 -0.87 22.10
C GLU A 63 5.80 -1.33 20.65
N SER A 64 4.55 -1.34 20.18
CA SER A 64 4.14 -1.87 18.88
C SER A 64 4.18 -0.86 17.73
N LEU A 65 4.37 0.44 18.00
CA LEU A 65 4.41 1.49 17.00
C LEU A 65 5.79 2.11 16.89
N VAL A 66 6.48 1.92 15.78
CA VAL A 66 7.63 2.73 15.37
C VAL A 66 7.20 3.53 14.15
N ALA A 67 6.81 4.78 14.38
CA ALA A 67 6.65 5.74 13.29
C ALA A 67 8.04 6.30 12.97
N LEU A 68 8.62 5.86 11.88
CA LEU A 68 9.87 6.43 11.37
C LEU A 68 9.51 7.61 10.47
N GLN A 69 9.89 8.80 10.90
CA GLN A 69 9.64 10.06 10.20
C GLN A 69 10.90 10.44 9.43
N ASN A 70 10.91 10.22 8.13
CA ASN A 70 11.90 10.85 7.26
C ASN A 70 11.21 11.22 5.95
N GLY A 71 11.58 12.37 5.40
CA GLY A 71 10.96 13.02 4.25
C GLY A 71 10.74 12.17 3.00
N CYS A 72 10.21 12.81 1.99
CA CYS A 72 9.76 12.31 0.69
C CYS A 72 10.48 11.11 0.04
N ILE A 73 9.76 9.99 -0.20
CA ILE A 73 10.29 8.79 -0.92
C ILE A 73 10.49 9.02 -2.44
N CYS A 74 10.08 10.16 -3.01
CA CYS A 74 9.96 10.27 -4.47
C CYS A 74 11.25 10.33 -5.29
N CYS A 75 12.37 10.85 -4.83
CA CYS A 75 13.55 11.00 -5.71
C CYS A 75 14.94 10.74 -5.12
N THR A 76 15.13 10.80 -3.80
CA THR A 76 16.47 10.60 -3.18
C THR A 76 16.55 9.36 -2.30
N LEU A 77 15.52 8.56 -2.19
CA LEU A 77 15.15 7.85 -0.98
C LEU A 77 15.08 6.32 -1.10
N LYS A 78 15.55 5.77 -2.21
CA LYS A 78 15.71 4.31 -2.31
C LYS A 78 16.52 3.78 -1.12
N MET A 79 17.63 4.44 -0.80
CA MET A 79 18.51 4.02 0.30
C MET A 79 17.86 4.26 1.67
N ASP A 80 17.15 5.38 1.86
CA ASP A 80 16.49 5.69 3.14
C ASP A 80 15.41 4.66 3.47
N LEU A 81 14.61 4.24 2.49
CA LEU A 81 13.62 3.18 2.67
C LEU A 81 14.30 1.84 3.02
N ILE A 82 15.37 1.50 2.33
CA ILE A 82 16.14 0.27 2.59
C ILE A 82 16.72 0.29 4.01
N GLU A 83 17.27 1.42 4.44
CA GLU A 83 17.81 1.58 5.79
C GLU A 83 16.72 1.46 6.85
N GLN A 84 15.56 2.12 6.65
CA GLN A 84 14.43 2.01 7.56
C GLN A 84 13.91 0.56 7.65
N LEU A 85 13.74 -0.13 6.53
CA LEU A 85 13.34 -1.53 6.53
C LEU A 85 14.39 -2.40 7.24
N THR A 86 15.67 -2.14 7.00
CA THR A 86 16.76 -2.86 7.68
C THR A 86 16.73 -2.65 9.19
N GLU A 87 16.46 -1.44 9.67
CA GLU A 87 16.31 -1.15 11.09
C GLU A 87 15.11 -1.86 11.71
N ILE A 88 13.96 -1.87 11.03
CA ILE A 88 12.78 -2.61 11.47
C ILE A 88 13.10 -4.11 11.58
N MET A 89 13.79 -4.68 10.57
CA MET A 89 14.17 -6.08 10.57
C MET A 89 15.14 -6.40 11.71
N LYS A 90 16.09 -5.52 12.07
CA LYS A 90 16.98 -5.68 13.22
C LYS A 90 16.24 -5.79 14.56
N MET A 91 15.07 -5.16 14.68
CA MET A 91 14.28 -5.21 15.91
C MET A 91 13.65 -6.57 16.17
N GLN A 92 13.42 -7.39 15.14
CA GLN A 92 12.86 -8.76 15.20
C GLN A 92 11.61 -8.91 16.10
N ARG A 93 10.73 -7.92 16.07
CA ARG A 93 9.54 -7.89 16.94
C ARG A 93 8.24 -7.62 16.21
N PHE A 94 8.31 -7.37 14.91
CA PHE A 94 7.15 -7.06 14.09
C PHE A 94 6.79 -8.25 13.21
N ASP A 95 5.50 -8.53 13.13
CA ASP A 95 4.95 -9.62 12.34
C ASP A 95 4.61 -9.14 10.92
N TYR A 96 4.40 -7.82 10.75
CA TYR A 96 3.95 -7.22 9.51
C TYR A 96 4.41 -5.75 9.40
N ILE A 97 4.72 -5.30 8.18
CA ILE A 97 5.12 -3.92 7.92
C ILE A 97 4.07 -3.26 7.02
N VAL A 98 3.66 -2.06 7.33
CA VAL A 98 2.79 -1.22 6.50
C VAL A 98 3.58 -0.01 6.03
N ILE A 99 3.62 0.23 4.73
CA ILE A 99 4.22 1.43 4.14
C ILE A 99 3.09 2.27 3.56
N GLU A 100 2.83 3.44 4.15
CA GLU A 100 1.92 4.43 3.59
C GLU A 100 2.69 5.36 2.66
N ALA A 101 2.44 5.24 1.35
CA ALA A 101 3.01 6.14 0.36
C ALA A 101 2.31 7.51 0.38
N SER A 102 3.04 8.56 0.03
CA SER A 102 2.44 9.88 -0.20
C SER A 102 1.35 9.81 -1.28
N GLY A 103 0.32 10.65 -1.13
CA GLY A 103 -0.78 10.71 -2.09
C GLY A 103 -0.40 11.15 -3.49
N ILE A 104 0.81 11.66 -3.67
CA ILE A 104 1.36 12.10 -4.96
C ILE A 104 2.52 11.21 -5.44
N CYS A 105 2.72 10.03 -4.83
CA CYS A 105 3.77 9.10 -5.22
C CYS A 105 3.24 8.02 -6.16
N GLU A 106 4.09 7.65 -7.11
CA GLU A 106 3.94 6.45 -7.91
C GLU A 106 4.30 5.22 -7.06
N PRO A 107 3.48 4.16 -7.07
CA PRO A 107 3.75 2.97 -6.26
C PRO A 107 4.91 2.11 -6.76
N GLU A 108 5.16 2.11 -8.06
CA GLU A 108 6.13 1.23 -8.71
C GLU A 108 7.56 1.39 -8.19
N PRO A 109 8.14 2.61 -8.06
CA PRO A 109 9.49 2.79 -7.54
C PRO A 109 9.67 2.24 -6.11
N ILE A 110 8.63 2.37 -5.28
CA ILE A 110 8.64 1.86 -3.90
C ILE A 110 8.64 0.33 -3.93
N ALA A 111 7.73 -0.27 -4.71
CA ALA A 111 7.64 -1.71 -4.85
C ALA A 111 8.96 -2.33 -5.39
N ARG A 112 9.56 -1.71 -6.41
CA ARG A 112 10.87 -2.11 -6.95
C ARG A 112 11.97 -2.07 -5.89
N THR A 113 11.99 -1.01 -5.07
CA THR A 113 12.97 -0.88 -4.00
C THR A 113 12.84 -2.04 -3.02
N ILE A 114 11.62 -2.35 -2.55
CA ILE A 114 11.36 -3.48 -1.65
C ILE A 114 11.84 -4.79 -2.29
N CYS A 115 11.47 -5.05 -3.54
CA CYS A 115 11.81 -6.26 -4.27
C CYS A 115 13.31 -6.40 -4.57
N SER A 116 14.09 -5.32 -4.52
CA SER A 116 15.54 -5.35 -4.74
C SER A 116 16.33 -5.82 -3.52
N ILE A 117 15.80 -5.63 -2.29
CA ILE A 117 16.52 -5.90 -1.04
C ILE A 117 17.08 -7.33 -0.94
N PRO A 118 16.36 -8.40 -1.32
CA PRO A 118 16.90 -9.76 -1.23
C PRO A 118 18.17 -10.02 -2.06
N ARG A 119 18.45 -9.16 -3.05
CA ARG A 119 19.60 -9.24 -3.94
C ARG A 119 20.75 -8.29 -3.55
N MET A 120 20.56 -7.48 -2.53
CA MET A 120 21.56 -6.52 -2.05
C MET A 120 22.63 -7.18 -1.19
N GLU A 121 23.60 -6.37 -0.76
CA GLU A 121 24.67 -6.78 0.15
C GLU A 121 24.10 -7.42 1.44
N GLU A 122 24.86 -8.34 2.03
CA GLU A 122 24.47 -9.09 3.22
C GLU A 122 24.03 -8.20 4.39
N LYS A 123 24.67 -7.04 4.57
CA LYS A 123 24.32 -6.08 5.64
C LYS A 123 22.86 -5.61 5.65
N TYR A 124 22.16 -5.67 4.48
CA TYR A 124 20.74 -5.29 4.37
C TYR A 124 19.77 -6.46 4.58
N ARG A 125 20.27 -7.70 4.62
CA ARG A 125 19.44 -8.92 4.70
C ARG A 125 19.84 -9.89 5.81
N GLU A 126 20.91 -9.59 6.55
CA GLU A 126 21.41 -10.46 7.65
C GLU A 126 20.38 -10.71 8.76
N ASN A 127 19.47 -9.74 8.99
CA ASN A 127 18.42 -9.83 10.00
C ASN A 127 17.05 -10.25 9.42
N GLY A 128 17.01 -10.68 8.18
CA GLY A 128 15.80 -10.98 7.42
C GLY A 128 15.52 -9.95 6.33
N VAL A 129 14.47 -10.17 5.57
CA VAL A 129 14.07 -9.30 4.45
C VAL A 129 12.59 -8.97 4.52
N GLY A 130 12.25 -7.75 4.13
CA GLY A 130 10.87 -7.40 3.86
C GLY A 130 10.44 -7.99 2.52
N LYS A 131 9.24 -8.57 2.48
CA LYS A 131 8.65 -9.16 1.27
C LYS A 131 7.34 -8.47 0.96
N LEU A 132 7.24 -7.90 -0.24
CA LEU A 132 5.98 -7.30 -0.69
C LEU A 132 4.89 -8.37 -0.73
N ASP A 133 3.85 -8.17 0.07
CA ASP A 133 2.71 -9.09 0.21
C ASP A 133 1.52 -8.59 -0.60
N CYS A 134 1.17 -7.30 -0.45
CA CYS A 134 0.03 -6.71 -1.12
C CYS A 134 0.26 -5.23 -1.41
N ILE A 135 -0.31 -4.75 -2.50
CA ILE A 135 -0.42 -3.32 -2.85
C ILE A 135 -1.89 -2.96 -2.83
N VAL A 136 -2.27 -2.07 -1.92
CA VAL A 136 -3.64 -1.58 -1.75
C VAL A 136 -3.71 -0.13 -2.18
N THR A 137 -4.58 0.18 -3.13
CA THR A 137 -4.87 1.56 -3.53
C THR A 137 -6.21 2.00 -2.97
N VAL A 138 -6.21 3.08 -2.19
CA VAL A 138 -7.44 3.69 -1.68
C VAL A 138 -7.92 4.76 -2.66
N VAL A 139 -9.10 4.55 -3.23
CA VAL A 139 -9.75 5.44 -4.19
C VAL A 139 -10.94 6.13 -3.53
N ASP A 140 -11.01 7.44 -3.61
CA ASP A 140 -12.11 8.25 -3.12
C ASP A 140 -13.23 8.30 -4.16
N ALA A 141 -14.33 7.60 -3.92
CA ALA A 141 -15.47 7.53 -4.85
C ALA A 141 -16.10 8.89 -5.12
N LEU A 142 -16.25 9.73 -4.09
CA LEU A 142 -16.84 11.06 -4.22
C LEU A 142 -15.96 11.98 -5.07
N ARG A 143 -14.66 11.92 -4.87
CA ARG A 143 -13.70 12.71 -5.65
C ARG A 143 -13.64 12.23 -7.11
N MET A 144 -13.64 10.91 -7.32
CA MET A 144 -13.70 10.33 -8.66
C MET A 144 -14.96 10.76 -9.41
N GLN A 145 -16.10 10.86 -8.72
CA GLN A 145 -17.35 11.34 -9.29
C GLN A 145 -17.26 12.83 -9.64
N SER A 146 -16.81 13.68 -8.71
CA SER A 146 -16.89 15.14 -8.84
C SER A 146 -15.78 15.74 -9.71
N GLU A 147 -14.54 15.27 -9.57
CA GLU A 147 -13.37 15.84 -10.24
C GLU A 147 -13.03 15.10 -11.55
N PHE A 148 -13.27 13.80 -11.62
CA PHE A 148 -12.85 12.94 -12.73
C PHE A 148 -14.03 12.37 -13.55
N ALA A 149 -15.24 12.92 -13.42
CA ALA A 149 -16.44 12.48 -14.13
C ALA A 149 -16.68 10.96 -14.04
N CYS A 150 -16.70 10.43 -12.82
CA CYS A 150 -16.76 8.99 -12.54
C CYS A 150 -15.65 8.16 -13.20
N GLY A 151 -14.48 8.76 -13.40
CA GLY A 151 -13.33 8.10 -14.03
C GLY A 151 -13.26 8.22 -15.55
N GLU A 152 -14.26 8.83 -16.22
CA GLU A 152 -14.23 9.02 -17.69
C GLU A 152 -13.01 9.83 -18.14
N LYS A 153 -12.50 10.74 -17.29
CA LYS A 153 -11.28 11.51 -17.59
C LYS A 153 -10.03 10.65 -17.63
N LEU A 154 -10.01 9.53 -16.91
CA LEU A 154 -8.88 8.60 -16.87
C LEU A 154 -8.77 7.71 -18.12
N THR A 155 -9.78 7.72 -18.99
CA THR A 155 -9.80 6.92 -20.22
C THR A 155 -9.51 7.75 -21.49
N LYS A 156 -9.03 8.98 -21.34
CA LYS A 156 -8.67 9.85 -22.48
C LYS A 156 -7.33 9.43 -23.08
N GLU A 157 -7.21 9.54 -24.41
CA GLU A 157 -6.00 9.16 -25.16
C GLU A 157 -4.81 10.13 -24.97
N ASN A 158 -5.06 11.36 -24.49
CA ASN A 158 -4.03 12.43 -24.37
C ASN A 158 -3.96 12.91 -22.92
N ILE A 159 -3.46 12.07 -22.01
CA ILE A 159 -3.16 12.42 -20.63
C ILE A 159 -1.65 12.62 -20.55
N ASP A 160 -1.21 13.81 -20.12
CA ASP A 160 0.22 14.09 -19.94
C ASP A 160 0.77 13.39 -18.69
N ASP A 161 2.06 13.06 -18.71
CA ASP A 161 2.71 12.33 -17.59
C ASP A 161 2.67 13.12 -16.26
N GLU A 162 2.58 14.45 -16.34
CA GLU A 162 2.50 15.34 -15.17
C GLU A 162 1.06 15.54 -14.66
N ASP A 163 0.04 15.01 -15.37
CA ASP A 163 -1.35 15.16 -14.98
C ASP A 163 -1.71 14.30 -13.76
N ILE A 164 -2.61 14.80 -12.91
CA ILE A 164 -3.15 14.07 -11.75
C ILE A 164 -3.86 12.80 -12.21
N GLU A 165 -4.50 12.85 -13.36
CA GLU A 165 -5.16 11.71 -14.00
C GLU A 165 -4.18 10.55 -14.23
N ASN A 166 -2.98 10.85 -14.74
CA ASN A 166 -1.95 9.84 -14.97
C ASN A 166 -1.48 9.20 -13.65
N LEU A 167 -1.25 10.01 -12.62
CA LEU A 167 -0.90 9.50 -11.29
C LEU A 167 -1.97 8.56 -10.74
N LEU A 168 -3.26 8.90 -10.87
CA LEU A 168 -4.37 8.05 -10.42
C LEU A 168 -4.44 6.74 -11.20
N ILE A 169 -4.22 6.80 -12.52
CA ILE A 169 -4.12 5.62 -13.38
C ILE A 169 -3.01 4.70 -12.86
N GLN A 170 -1.80 5.22 -12.71
CA GLN A 170 -0.65 4.44 -12.24
C GLN A 170 -0.90 3.82 -10.86
N GLN A 171 -1.53 4.56 -9.92
CA GLN A 171 -1.88 4.04 -8.61
C GLN A 171 -2.91 2.90 -8.69
N ILE A 172 -3.86 2.96 -9.63
CA ILE A 172 -4.87 1.90 -9.84
C ILE A 172 -4.26 0.72 -10.58
N GLU A 173 -3.52 0.95 -11.65
CA GLU A 173 -2.90 -0.12 -12.47
C GLU A 173 -1.90 -0.94 -11.67
N PHE A 174 -1.18 -0.30 -10.75
CA PHE A 174 -0.11 -0.93 -9.98
C PHE A 174 -0.59 -1.42 -8.60
N CYS A 175 -1.78 -2.01 -8.51
CA CYS A 175 -2.31 -2.54 -7.25
C CYS A 175 -2.87 -3.96 -7.39
N ASN A 176 -3.02 -4.63 -6.24
CA ASN A 176 -3.72 -5.91 -6.12
C ASN A 176 -5.16 -5.69 -5.68
N ILE A 177 -5.38 -4.71 -4.79
CA ILE A 177 -6.69 -4.40 -4.21
C ILE A 177 -6.96 -2.92 -4.37
N VAL A 178 -8.16 -2.59 -4.82
CA VAL A 178 -8.70 -1.23 -4.77
C VAL A 178 -9.73 -1.14 -3.66
N LEU A 179 -9.49 -0.28 -2.68
CA LEU A 179 -10.52 0.11 -1.72
C LEU A 179 -11.26 1.33 -2.26
N LEU A 180 -12.47 1.11 -2.79
CA LEU A 180 -13.34 2.19 -3.22
C LEU A 180 -14.02 2.79 -1.98
N ASN A 181 -13.35 3.77 -1.39
CA ASN A 181 -13.77 4.42 -0.15
C ASN A 181 -14.80 5.52 -0.41
N LYS A 182 -15.54 5.91 0.62
CA LYS A 182 -16.67 6.85 0.55
C LYS A 182 -17.76 6.39 -0.43
N ALA A 183 -17.92 5.08 -0.56
CA ALA A 183 -18.85 4.48 -1.52
C ALA A 183 -20.31 4.88 -1.28
N SER A 184 -20.70 5.22 -0.04
CA SER A 184 -22.04 5.71 0.30
C SER A 184 -22.30 7.16 -0.12
N GLU A 185 -21.24 7.92 -0.46
CA GLU A 185 -21.35 9.33 -0.86
C GLU A 185 -21.74 9.51 -2.35
N VAL A 186 -21.78 8.42 -3.11
CA VAL A 186 -22.16 8.40 -4.52
C VAL A 186 -23.33 7.45 -4.76
N SER A 187 -24.09 7.69 -5.82
CA SER A 187 -25.22 6.83 -6.20
C SER A 187 -24.79 5.45 -6.66
N ASP A 188 -25.72 4.49 -6.67
CA ASP A 188 -25.46 3.13 -7.16
C ASP A 188 -25.02 3.09 -8.63
N ASP A 189 -25.55 4.01 -9.46
CA ASP A 189 -25.18 4.11 -10.88
C ASP A 189 -23.74 4.63 -11.03
N GLU A 190 -23.36 5.62 -10.25
CA GLU A 190 -21.99 6.14 -10.23
C GLU A 190 -21.00 5.11 -9.71
N ARG A 191 -21.34 4.37 -8.64
CA ARG A 191 -20.51 3.27 -8.15
C ARG A 191 -20.26 2.20 -9.20
N ARG A 192 -21.32 1.81 -9.96
CA ARG A 192 -21.18 0.85 -11.04
C ARG A 192 -20.23 1.35 -12.14
N LYS A 193 -20.33 2.63 -12.50
CA LYS A 193 -19.42 3.25 -13.48
C LYS A 193 -17.98 3.23 -12.98
N LEU A 194 -17.77 3.65 -11.73
CA LEU A 194 -16.43 3.67 -11.10
C LEU A 194 -15.81 2.28 -11.08
N ARG A 195 -16.57 1.26 -10.67
CA ARG A 195 -16.10 -0.13 -10.70
C ARG A 195 -15.70 -0.55 -12.12
N HIS A 196 -16.53 -0.26 -13.11
CA HIS A 196 -16.24 -0.60 -14.50
C HIS A 196 -14.95 0.06 -15.00
N ILE A 197 -14.73 1.34 -14.69
CA ILE A 197 -13.50 2.04 -15.05
C ILE A 197 -12.29 1.41 -14.34
N ILE A 198 -12.38 1.14 -13.04
CA ILE A 198 -11.30 0.48 -12.28
C ILE A 198 -11.00 -0.90 -12.85
N GLU A 199 -12.02 -1.70 -13.16
CA GLU A 199 -11.87 -3.01 -13.79
C GLU A 199 -11.22 -2.93 -15.19
N HIS A 200 -11.47 -1.83 -15.91
CA HIS A 200 -10.82 -1.58 -17.20
C HIS A 200 -9.35 -1.20 -17.05
N LEU A 201 -9.03 -0.32 -16.09
CA LEU A 201 -7.65 0.10 -15.81
C LEU A 201 -6.82 -1.05 -15.22
N ARG A 202 -7.40 -1.84 -14.33
CA ARG A 202 -6.71 -2.96 -13.68
C ARG A 202 -7.59 -4.21 -13.69
N PRO A 203 -7.59 -4.98 -14.78
CA PRO A 203 -8.29 -6.25 -14.85
C PRO A 203 -7.78 -7.22 -13.78
N GLY A 204 -8.69 -7.78 -13.00
CA GLY A 204 -8.37 -8.75 -11.96
C GLY A 204 -7.99 -8.17 -10.59
N ALA A 205 -7.97 -6.84 -10.40
CA ALA A 205 -7.88 -6.28 -9.07
C ALA A 205 -9.16 -6.58 -8.26
N GLU A 206 -9.01 -6.92 -6.98
CA GLU A 206 -10.16 -7.03 -6.09
C GLU A 206 -10.65 -5.62 -5.73
N ILE A 207 -11.92 -5.32 -6.01
CA ILE A 207 -12.51 -4.03 -5.67
C ILE A 207 -13.41 -4.21 -4.45
N ILE A 208 -13.03 -3.58 -3.35
CA ILE A 208 -13.76 -3.60 -2.08
C ILE A 208 -14.38 -2.22 -1.85
N GLU A 209 -15.71 -2.14 -1.86
CA GLU A 209 -16.42 -0.93 -1.48
C GLU A 209 -16.43 -0.76 0.03
N CYS A 210 -16.09 0.44 0.51
CA CYS A 210 -16.06 0.73 1.93
C CYS A 210 -16.42 2.19 2.21
N ASN A 211 -16.62 2.51 3.49
CA ASN A 211 -16.76 3.85 4.00
C ASN A 211 -15.82 4.00 5.20
N TYR A 212 -15.25 5.19 5.37
CA TYR A 212 -14.26 5.43 6.43
C TYR A 212 -13.09 4.45 6.42
N ALA A 213 -12.77 3.85 5.25
CA ALA A 213 -11.78 2.80 5.08
C ALA A 213 -12.00 1.57 5.99
N GLU A 214 -13.24 1.31 6.40
CA GLU A 214 -13.61 0.11 7.14
C GLU A 214 -13.63 -1.11 6.21
N VAL A 215 -12.73 -2.04 6.45
CA VAL A 215 -12.56 -3.26 5.67
C VAL A 215 -12.18 -4.42 6.57
N ASP A 216 -12.57 -5.63 6.21
CA ASP A 216 -12.04 -6.83 6.85
C ASP A 216 -10.54 -6.95 6.57
N LEU A 217 -9.72 -6.78 7.60
CA LEU A 217 -8.26 -6.82 7.50
C LEU A 217 -7.74 -8.15 6.94
N ASN A 218 -8.49 -9.26 7.07
CA ASN A 218 -8.10 -10.53 6.47
C ASN A 218 -8.06 -10.49 4.94
N LYS A 219 -8.73 -9.51 4.33
CA LYS A 219 -8.74 -9.34 2.88
C LYS A 219 -7.51 -8.59 2.36
N ILE A 220 -6.87 -7.78 3.21
CA ILE A 220 -5.76 -6.91 2.82
C ILE A 220 -4.43 -7.24 3.51
N ILE A 221 -4.46 -8.07 4.54
CA ILE A 221 -3.29 -8.51 5.29
C ILE A 221 -3.25 -10.03 5.25
N HIS A 222 -2.21 -10.58 4.66
CA HIS A 222 -1.98 -12.01 4.57
C HIS A 222 -0.72 -12.37 5.36
N PRO A 223 -0.78 -12.33 6.72
CA PRO A 223 0.38 -12.77 7.50
C PRO A 223 0.67 -14.22 7.13
N GLY A 224 1.87 -14.49 6.62
CA GLY A 224 2.34 -15.82 6.24
C GLY A 224 2.50 -16.79 7.43
N LEU A 225 1.68 -16.63 8.45
CA LEU A 225 1.62 -17.50 9.61
C LEU A 225 0.93 -18.82 9.20
N GLU A 226 1.71 -19.88 9.15
CA GLU A 226 1.19 -21.24 9.06
C GLU A 226 0.30 -21.53 10.28
N GLY A 227 -0.99 -21.57 10.07
CA GLY A 227 -1.94 -21.99 11.08
C GLY A 227 -3.34 -21.43 10.84
N ASP A 228 -4.22 -22.23 10.23
CA ASP A 228 -5.68 -22.11 10.19
C ASP A 228 -6.29 -20.73 9.79
N VAL A 229 -5.65 -20.01 8.87
CA VAL A 229 -6.36 -19.00 8.08
C VAL A 229 -7.02 -19.75 6.91
N PRO A 230 -8.35 -19.61 6.71
CA PRO A 230 -8.96 -20.21 5.53
C PRO A 230 -8.25 -19.63 4.30
N VAL A 231 -7.48 -20.49 3.64
CA VAL A 231 -6.92 -20.17 2.32
C VAL A 231 -8.13 -19.91 1.45
N HIS A 232 -8.44 -18.65 1.19
CA HIS A 232 -9.36 -18.31 0.14
C HIS A 232 -8.87 -19.01 -1.12
N GLN A 233 -9.75 -19.70 -1.85
CA GLN A 233 -9.42 -20.38 -3.11
C GLN A 233 -8.78 -19.46 -4.17
N GLY A 234 -8.54 -18.18 -3.84
CA GLY A 234 -7.79 -17.20 -4.58
C GLY A 234 -6.29 -17.10 -4.25
N GLY A 235 -5.76 -17.87 -3.30
CA GLY A 235 -4.34 -17.77 -2.93
C GLY A 235 -3.38 -18.03 -4.08
N ASP A 236 -3.77 -18.87 -5.04
CA ASP A 236 -3.00 -19.11 -6.27
C ASP A 236 -3.12 -17.95 -7.27
N ILE A 237 -4.25 -17.26 -7.28
CA ILE A 237 -4.48 -16.06 -8.09
C ILE A 237 -3.62 -14.90 -7.58
N TRP A 238 -3.54 -14.72 -6.24
CA TRP A 238 -2.71 -13.68 -5.61
C TRP A 238 -1.23 -13.90 -5.86
N ARG A 239 -0.74 -15.12 -5.74
CA ARG A 239 0.65 -15.46 -6.10
C ARG A 239 0.92 -15.26 -7.57
N SER A 240 -0.03 -15.57 -8.44
CA SER A 240 0.05 -15.36 -9.89
C SER A 240 0.08 -13.86 -10.22
N MET A 241 -0.77 -13.04 -9.60
CA MET A 241 -0.81 -11.58 -9.83
C MET A 241 0.44 -10.86 -9.29
N LEU A 242 0.89 -11.19 -8.07
CA LEU A 242 2.17 -10.71 -7.56
C LEU A 242 3.33 -11.20 -8.45
N HIS A 243 3.24 -12.40 -8.99
CA HIS A 243 4.22 -12.95 -9.92
C HIS A 243 4.18 -12.19 -11.25
N GLU A 244 3.01 -11.82 -11.80
CA GLU A 244 2.90 -11.00 -13.01
C GLU A 244 3.44 -9.58 -12.80
N VAL A 245 3.06 -8.91 -11.71
CA VAL A 245 3.62 -7.60 -11.32
C VAL A 245 5.13 -7.73 -11.11
N PHE A 246 5.59 -8.79 -10.46
CA PHE A 246 6.99 -9.07 -10.19
C PHE A 246 7.78 -9.36 -11.48
N TRP A 247 7.22 -10.16 -12.41
CA TRP A 247 7.83 -10.45 -13.70
C TRP A 247 7.85 -9.22 -14.61
N ASN A 248 6.80 -8.44 -14.64
CA ASN A 248 6.76 -7.21 -15.42
C ASN A 248 7.83 -6.22 -14.96
N ILE A 249 8.06 -6.12 -13.64
CA ILE A 249 9.15 -5.32 -13.05
C ILE A 249 10.53 -5.88 -13.44
N ILE A 250 10.70 -7.20 -13.48
CA ILE A 250 12.01 -7.84 -13.76
C ILE A 250 12.33 -7.88 -15.25
N GLU A 251 11.35 -8.21 -16.10
CA GLU A 251 11.58 -8.40 -17.55
C GLU A 251 11.71 -7.08 -18.30
N ASN A 252 10.92 -6.05 -17.91
CA ASN A 252 10.94 -4.79 -18.64
C ASN A 252 12.04 -3.82 -18.18
N TYR A 253 12.68 -4.11 -17.04
CA TYR A 253 13.75 -3.26 -16.51
C TYR A 253 14.86 -4.12 -15.92
N PRO A 254 15.76 -4.65 -16.79
CA PRO A 254 16.98 -5.28 -16.29
C PRO A 254 17.74 -4.26 -15.45
N PHE A 255 18.19 -4.70 -14.28
CA PHE A 255 19.01 -3.87 -13.39
C PHE A 255 20.31 -3.56 -14.13
N ASP A 256 20.54 -2.31 -14.50
CA ASP A 256 21.85 -1.85 -14.90
C ASP A 256 22.78 -1.94 -13.69
N ASP A 257 23.93 -2.60 -13.91
CA ASP A 257 25.04 -2.79 -12.95
C ASP A 257 25.66 -1.47 -12.50
#